data_eccc8bea9fa977da7b91c949a5acc010
#
_entry.id   eccc8bea9fa977da7b91c949a5acc010
#
_cell.length_a   1.000
_cell.length_b   1.000
_cell.length_c   1.000
_cell.angle_alpha   90.00
_cell.angle_beta   90.00
_cell.angle_gamma   90.00
#
_symmetry.space_group_name_H-M   'P 1'
#
loop_
_entity.id
_entity.type
_entity.pdbx_description
1 polymer ?
#
loop_
_entity_poly.entity_id
_entity_poly.type
_entity_poly.pdbx_seq_one_letter_code
_entity_poly.pdbx_strand_id
1 'polypeptide(L)'
;LEEGSERKFALRDLTAAGSRNGDSGKPIIIKGETIKLPNGRHWAVGLKPRETVQQAVDRLVDESKIWYEKGRMPRLKLYLDEMPGVPLQSIWTDVLPVQAQSLERIDYPTQKPEELLERIIKASSNENDLVLDCFCGSGTTAAVAEKLGRRWITCDLGRFAIHTARKRLLSTANVQPFVVQNLGKYERQLWQTEEFGANAAALIKNYTNFILSFYHAQPLDGFVWLHGLKGGRVVHVGAVDAPVTLADVKSISIEWQKNLGRSGAANNGIDVLGWEFAFEINETARQQAAEANVDLRFIQIPREMLEDKARKQGDIHFYEMAALSVEHKVKQRELTLKLTNFIAPLEYVPQDVRAKITKWEAWIDYWAVDFDYKGDTFHNQWQNYRTRKQKKLELQTTHIYDAPGTYLVQVKVIDLLGNDTTRTLKIEV
;
A
#
# COMPACT_ATOMS: atom_id res chain seq x y z
N LEU A 1 -4.22 -37.95 -25.52
CA LEU A 1 -3.64 -38.67 -24.36
C LEU A 1 -2.94 -39.91 -24.85
N GLU A 2 -1.83 -40.27 -24.25
CA GLU A 2 -1.13 -41.51 -24.51
C GLU A 2 -1.86 -42.65 -23.76
N GLU A 3 -2.05 -43.80 -24.44
CA GLU A 3 -2.73 -44.93 -23.81
C GLU A 3 -1.95 -45.39 -22.56
N GLY A 4 -2.59 -45.35 -21.39
CA GLY A 4 -1.97 -45.69 -20.10
C GLY A 4 -1.17 -44.55 -19.43
N SER A 5 -1.20 -43.31 -19.95
CA SER A 5 -0.55 -42.14 -19.35
C SER A 5 -1.47 -40.90 -19.43
N GLU A 6 -1.37 -39.99 -18.44
CA GLU A 6 -2.10 -38.71 -18.45
C GLU A 6 -1.40 -37.65 -19.31
N ARG A 7 -0.25 -37.96 -19.94
CA ARG A 7 0.53 -37.00 -20.72
C ARG A 7 -0.21 -36.58 -21.99
N LYS A 8 -0.38 -35.27 -22.16
CA LYS A 8 -0.97 -34.67 -23.37
C LYS A 8 0.11 -34.40 -24.40
N PHE A 9 -0.17 -34.72 -25.65
CA PHE A 9 0.74 -34.41 -26.74
C PHE A 9 0.00 -33.94 -28.00
N ALA A 10 0.72 -33.16 -28.84
CA ALA A 10 0.34 -32.83 -30.19
C ALA A 10 1.18 -33.61 -31.19
N LEU A 11 0.64 -33.86 -32.40
CA LEU A 11 1.36 -34.53 -33.47
C LEU A 11 1.93 -33.53 -34.47
N ARG A 12 3.22 -33.62 -34.73
CA ARG A 12 3.91 -32.85 -35.78
C ARG A 12 4.46 -33.79 -36.85
N ASP A 13 4.39 -33.36 -38.11
CA ASP A 13 4.97 -34.12 -39.21
C ASP A 13 6.48 -34.25 -39.04
N LEU A 14 7.01 -35.44 -39.29
CA LEU A 14 8.44 -35.71 -39.34
C LEU A 14 9.08 -35.35 -40.68
N THR A 15 8.31 -34.82 -41.62
CA THR A 15 8.78 -34.41 -42.93
C THR A 15 8.54 -32.94 -43.20
N ALA A 16 9.41 -32.29 -43.96
CA ALA A 16 9.26 -30.93 -44.45
C ALA A 16 9.30 -30.87 -45.96
N ALA A 17 8.74 -29.78 -46.52
CA ALA A 17 8.76 -29.54 -47.97
C ALA A 17 10.18 -29.28 -48.47
N GLY A 18 10.42 -29.58 -49.74
CA GLY A 18 11.70 -29.40 -50.39
C GLY A 18 12.51 -30.72 -50.46
N SER A 19 13.23 -30.93 -51.54
CA SER A 19 14.16 -32.00 -51.69
C SER A 19 15.50 -31.65 -51.08
N ARG A 20 16.08 -32.56 -50.31
CA ARG A 20 17.47 -32.44 -49.82
C ARG A 20 18.26 -33.68 -50.25
N ASN A 21 19.47 -33.43 -50.74
CA ASN A 21 20.42 -34.49 -51.05
C ASN A 21 21.01 -35.07 -49.75
N GLY A 22 21.37 -36.35 -49.76
CA GLY A 22 21.99 -37.03 -48.64
C GLY A 22 21.02 -37.88 -47.82
N ASP A 23 21.31 -38.04 -46.53
CA ASP A 23 20.63 -38.98 -45.66
C ASP A 23 19.16 -38.66 -45.38
N SER A 24 18.82 -37.34 -45.40
CA SER A 24 17.44 -36.88 -45.13
C SER A 24 16.43 -37.21 -46.26
N GLY A 25 16.90 -37.70 -47.42
CA GLY A 25 16.07 -38.14 -48.49
C GLY A 25 15.91 -39.69 -48.57
N LYS A 26 16.61 -40.43 -47.74
CA LYS A 26 16.56 -41.89 -47.73
C LYS A 26 15.34 -42.43 -47.01
N PRO A 27 14.84 -43.65 -47.39
CA PRO A 27 13.83 -44.34 -46.59
C PRO A 27 14.32 -44.61 -45.15
N ILE A 28 13.40 -44.62 -44.21
CA ILE A 28 13.65 -45.00 -42.80
C ILE A 28 12.94 -46.30 -42.45
N ILE A 29 13.39 -46.95 -41.39
CA ILE A 29 12.79 -48.19 -40.87
C ILE A 29 12.20 -47.92 -39.49
N ILE A 30 10.92 -48.23 -39.30
CA ILE A 30 10.25 -48.15 -37.99
C ILE A 30 9.51 -49.44 -37.76
N LYS A 31 9.78 -50.11 -36.65
CA LYS A 31 9.17 -51.41 -36.29
C LYS A 31 9.24 -52.49 -37.41
N GLY A 32 10.37 -52.49 -38.14
CA GLY A 32 10.62 -53.45 -39.25
C GLY A 32 9.99 -53.05 -40.58
N GLU A 33 9.26 -51.95 -40.67
CA GLU A 33 8.66 -51.47 -41.91
C GLU A 33 9.50 -50.36 -42.55
N THR A 34 9.73 -50.44 -43.88
CA THR A 34 10.45 -49.43 -44.64
C THR A 34 9.48 -48.36 -45.10
N ILE A 35 9.68 -47.14 -44.63
CA ILE A 35 8.84 -45.99 -44.93
C ILE A 35 9.58 -45.06 -45.94
N LYS A 36 8.95 -44.85 -47.06
CA LYS A 36 9.48 -43.99 -48.15
C LYS A 36 8.85 -42.60 -48.04
N LEU A 37 9.64 -41.58 -48.37
CA LEU A 37 9.17 -40.20 -48.44
C LEU A 37 8.24 -39.95 -49.60
N PRO A 38 7.22 -39.12 -49.49
CA PRO A 38 6.50 -38.57 -50.61
C PRO A 38 7.43 -37.72 -51.49
N ASN A 39 7.14 -37.61 -52.78
CA ASN A 39 7.90 -36.77 -53.67
C ASN A 39 7.97 -35.31 -53.20
N GLY A 40 9.15 -34.71 -53.29
CA GLY A 40 9.38 -33.29 -52.88
C GLY A 40 9.43 -33.06 -51.39
N ARG A 41 9.62 -34.08 -50.56
CA ARG A 41 9.80 -33.95 -49.11
C ARG A 41 11.11 -34.56 -48.64
N HIS A 42 11.53 -34.14 -47.42
CA HIS A 42 12.68 -34.72 -46.74
C HIS A 42 12.33 -34.93 -45.27
N TRP A 43 13.08 -35.82 -44.57
CA TRP A 43 12.93 -36.01 -43.13
C TRP A 43 13.41 -34.79 -42.35
N ALA A 44 12.56 -34.27 -41.52
CA ALA A 44 12.83 -33.11 -40.64
C ALA A 44 12.90 -33.54 -39.19
N VAL A 45 13.74 -34.53 -38.90
CA VAL A 45 14.05 -34.99 -37.52
C VAL A 45 15.16 -34.14 -36.95
N GLY A 46 15.08 -33.79 -35.67
CA GLY A 46 16.14 -33.09 -34.95
C GLY A 46 17.37 -33.96 -34.80
N LEU A 47 18.40 -33.74 -35.62
CA LEU A 47 19.64 -34.48 -35.59
C LEU A 47 20.58 -33.96 -34.50
N LYS A 48 21.17 -34.90 -33.71
CA LYS A 48 22.34 -34.58 -32.87
C LYS A 48 23.62 -34.52 -33.73
N PRO A 49 24.73 -33.91 -33.28
CA PRO A 49 25.99 -33.92 -34.01
C PRO A 49 26.42 -35.36 -34.39
N ARG A 50 26.72 -35.60 -35.68
CA ARG A 50 27.11 -36.88 -36.28
C ARG A 50 26.04 -37.97 -36.28
N GLU A 51 24.80 -37.65 -36.00
CA GLU A 51 23.67 -38.58 -36.03
C GLU A 51 23.08 -38.71 -37.46
N THR A 52 22.83 -39.93 -37.90
CA THR A 52 22.09 -40.15 -39.17
C THR A 52 20.59 -40.01 -38.92
N VAL A 53 19.82 -39.85 -40.00
CA VAL A 53 18.36 -39.75 -39.88
C VAL A 53 17.77 -41.02 -39.27
N GLN A 54 18.25 -42.20 -39.65
CA GLN A 54 17.77 -43.43 -39.02
C GLN A 54 18.08 -43.53 -37.54
N GLN A 55 19.31 -43.15 -37.13
CA GLN A 55 19.67 -43.13 -35.71
C GLN A 55 18.81 -42.17 -34.93
N ALA A 56 18.48 -41.01 -35.48
CA ALA A 56 17.58 -40.06 -34.84
C ALA A 56 16.15 -40.59 -34.71
N VAL A 57 15.68 -41.31 -35.70
CA VAL A 57 14.37 -41.98 -35.66
C VAL A 57 14.38 -43.11 -34.62
N ASP A 58 15.40 -43.92 -34.58
CA ASP A 58 15.54 -45.04 -33.59
C ASP A 58 15.53 -44.45 -32.16
N ARG A 59 16.31 -43.42 -31.90
CA ARG A 59 16.31 -42.68 -30.63
C ARG A 59 14.92 -42.15 -30.25
N LEU A 60 14.20 -41.52 -31.19
CA LEU A 60 12.86 -41.02 -30.97
C LEU A 60 11.81 -42.11 -30.73
N VAL A 61 12.03 -43.31 -31.33
CA VAL A 61 11.21 -44.48 -31.06
C VAL A 61 11.47 -44.98 -29.64
N ASP A 62 12.74 -45.11 -29.22
CA ASP A 62 13.13 -45.53 -27.86
C ASP A 62 12.62 -44.54 -26.80
N GLU A 63 12.62 -43.23 -27.09
CA GLU A 63 12.05 -42.16 -26.25
C GLU A 63 10.50 -42.15 -26.28
N SER A 64 9.83 -43.11 -26.96
CA SER A 64 8.37 -43.16 -27.17
C SER A 64 7.78 -41.87 -27.82
N LYS A 65 8.60 -41.11 -28.54
CA LYS A 65 8.23 -39.84 -29.19
C LYS A 65 7.70 -39.99 -30.60
N ILE A 66 7.71 -41.20 -31.18
CA ILE A 66 7.13 -41.47 -32.50
C ILE A 66 5.72 -42.04 -32.36
N TRP A 67 4.77 -41.41 -33.03
CA TRP A 67 3.46 -41.97 -33.31
C TRP A 67 3.47 -42.56 -34.71
N TYR A 68 3.24 -43.90 -34.78
CA TYR A 68 3.24 -44.60 -36.04
C TYR A 68 2.15 -45.69 -36.07
N GLU A 69 1.33 -45.63 -37.12
CA GLU A 69 0.38 -46.65 -37.51
C GLU A 69 0.77 -47.22 -38.89
N LYS A 70 0.61 -48.51 -39.05
CA LYS A 70 0.94 -49.19 -40.31
C LYS A 70 0.23 -48.53 -41.50
N GLY A 71 1.01 -48.22 -42.57
CA GLY A 71 0.50 -47.59 -43.75
C GLY A 71 0.29 -46.06 -43.67
N ARG A 72 0.64 -45.41 -42.55
CA ARG A 72 0.62 -43.99 -42.37
C ARG A 72 2.02 -43.40 -42.23
N MET A 73 2.15 -42.11 -42.51
CA MET A 73 3.41 -41.39 -42.26
C MET A 73 3.62 -41.25 -40.75
N PRO A 74 4.83 -41.51 -40.24
CA PRO A 74 5.14 -41.34 -38.83
C PRO A 74 5.11 -39.88 -38.44
N ARG A 75 4.69 -39.61 -37.21
CA ARG A 75 4.59 -38.25 -36.65
C ARG A 75 5.34 -38.19 -35.32
N LEU A 76 5.89 -37.02 -35.03
CA LEU A 76 6.53 -36.75 -33.77
C LEU A 76 5.47 -36.34 -32.72
N LYS A 77 5.49 -37.01 -31.57
CA LYS A 77 4.74 -36.57 -30.38
C LYS A 77 5.47 -35.41 -29.72
N LEU A 78 4.80 -34.27 -29.61
CA LEU A 78 5.27 -33.11 -28.85
C LEU A 78 4.50 -33.10 -27.53
N TYR A 79 5.14 -33.52 -26.47
CA TYR A 79 4.52 -33.54 -25.15
C TYR A 79 4.41 -32.14 -24.59
N LEU A 80 3.26 -31.83 -24.00
CA LEU A 80 2.95 -30.49 -23.48
C LEU A 80 3.89 -30.09 -22.32
N ASP A 81 4.24 -31.07 -21.51
CA ASP A 81 5.16 -30.93 -20.36
C ASP A 81 6.64 -30.75 -20.76
N GLU A 82 7.00 -31.08 -22.02
CA GLU A 82 8.33 -30.87 -22.58
C GLU A 82 8.44 -29.60 -23.43
N MET A 83 7.33 -28.92 -23.66
CA MET A 83 7.33 -27.70 -24.47
C MET A 83 7.80 -26.50 -23.62
N PRO A 84 8.62 -25.60 -24.19
CA PRO A 84 9.08 -24.40 -23.49
C PRO A 84 7.94 -23.39 -23.19
N GLY A 85 6.69 -23.75 -23.50
CA GLY A 85 5.54 -22.87 -23.41
C GLY A 85 5.32 -22.05 -24.68
N VAL A 86 4.28 -21.23 -24.66
CA VAL A 86 4.01 -20.28 -25.73
C VAL A 86 4.75 -18.98 -25.41
N PRO A 87 5.59 -18.46 -26.33
CA PRO A 87 6.25 -17.16 -26.09
C PRO A 87 5.22 -16.08 -25.80
N LEU A 88 5.51 -15.23 -24.83
CA LEU A 88 4.65 -14.08 -24.50
C LEU A 88 4.51 -13.19 -25.74
N GLN A 89 3.27 -12.85 -26.05
CA GLN A 89 2.93 -11.93 -27.14
C GLN A 89 2.84 -10.50 -26.60
N SER A 90 2.89 -9.52 -27.49
CA SER A 90 2.72 -8.11 -27.13
C SER A 90 1.26 -7.71 -26.87
N ILE A 91 0.31 -8.54 -27.26
CA ILE A 91 -1.13 -8.33 -27.06
C ILE A 91 -1.69 -9.50 -26.24
N TRP A 92 -2.34 -9.20 -25.14
CA TRP A 92 -2.96 -10.17 -24.25
C TRP A 92 -4.48 -9.92 -24.21
N THR A 93 -5.23 -10.80 -24.84
CA THR A 93 -6.70 -10.73 -24.92
C THR A 93 -7.40 -11.68 -23.95
N ASP A 94 -6.65 -12.51 -23.28
CA ASP A 94 -7.11 -13.55 -22.36
C ASP A 94 -7.21 -13.07 -20.90
N VAL A 95 -6.53 -11.94 -20.55
CA VAL A 95 -6.64 -11.33 -19.22
C VAL A 95 -7.84 -10.38 -19.18
N LEU A 96 -8.85 -10.74 -18.40
CA LEU A 96 -10.07 -9.96 -18.27
C LEU A 96 -9.95 -8.88 -17.17
N PRO A 97 -10.65 -7.73 -17.32
CA PRO A 97 -10.77 -6.76 -16.24
C PRO A 97 -11.43 -7.38 -14.99
N VAL A 98 -11.12 -6.82 -13.81
CA VAL A 98 -11.72 -7.26 -12.55
C VAL A 98 -13.24 -7.15 -12.62
N GLN A 99 -13.92 -8.28 -12.59
CA GLN A 99 -15.37 -8.37 -12.67
C GLN A 99 -16.02 -7.93 -11.36
N ALA A 100 -17.30 -7.46 -11.43
CA ALA A 100 -18.05 -6.98 -10.27
C ALA A 100 -18.17 -8.05 -9.14
N GLN A 101 -18.21 -9.31 -9.50
CA GLN A 101 -18.32 -10.45 -8.58
C GLN A 101 -16.97 -11.10 -8.24
N SER A 102 -15.86 -10.58 -8.75
CA SER A 102 -14.54 -11.17 -8.48
C SER A 102 -14.17 -11.07 -7.00
N LEU A 103 -13.59 -12.15 -6.47
CA LEU A 103 -13.12 -12.21 -5.07
C LEU A 103 -11.94 -11.26 -4.82
N GLU A 104 -11.14 -10.97 -5.84
CA GLU A 104 -10.00 -10.05 -5.76
C GLU A 104 -10.41 -8.57 -5.76
N ARG A 105 -11.67 -8.27 -6.08
CA ARG A 105 -12.16 -6.90 -6.14
C ARG A 105 -12.19 -6.25 -4.76
N ILE A 106 -11.53 -5.11 -4.63
CA ILE A 106 -11.46 -4.31 -3.38
C ILE A 106 -12.09 -2.92 -3.51
N ASP A 107 -12.89 -2.69 -4.56
CA ASP A 107 -13.60 -1.43 -4.85
C ASP A 107 -12.68 -0.20 -5.01
N TYR A 108 -11.45 -0.41 -5.46
CA TYR A 108 -10.54 0.66 -5.86
C TYR A 108 -10.74 0.96 -7.35
N PRO A 109 -11.02 2.22 -7.74
CA PRO A 109 -11.49 2.55 -9.11
C PRO A 109 -10.59 2.09 -10.25
N THR A 110 -9.27 2.07 -10.04
CA THR A 110 -8.26 1.72 -11.05
C THR A 110 -7.56 0.40 -10.76
N GLN A 111 -8.17 -0.48 -9.98
CA GLN A 111 -7.61 -1.78 -9.65
C GLN A 111 -7.32 -2.59 -10.92
N LYS A 112 -6.09 -3.11 -11.02
CA LYS A 112 -5.69 -4.04 -12.07
C LYS A 112 -5.95 -5.48 -11.63
N PRO A 113 -6.27 -6.42 -12.54
CA PRO A 113 -6.42 -7.83 -12.21
C PRO A 113 -5.07 -8.44 -11.76
N GLU A 114 -5.14 -9.33 -10.77
CA GLU A 114 -3.94 -10.03 -10.27
C GLU A 114 -3.26 -10.84 -11.36
N GLU A 115 -4.02 -11.48 -12.24
CA GLU A 115 -3.50 -12.27 -13.36
C GLU A 115 -2.58 -11.45 -14.29
N LEU A 116 -2.90 -10.16 -14.51
CA LEU A 116 -2.05 -9.26 -15.29
C LEU A 116 -0.68 -9.09 -14.65
N LEU A 117 -0.66 -8.77 -13.34
CA LEU A 117 0.58 -8.55 -12.61
C LEU A 117 1.35 -9.86 -12.41
N GLU A 118 0.66 -10.98 -12.23
CA GLU A 118 1.27 -12.30 -12.15
C GLU A 118 2.07 -12.63 -13.41
N ARG A 119 1.50 -12.38 -14.59
CA ARG A 119 2.16 -12.59 -15.89
C ARG A 119 3.38 -11.70 -16.04
N ILE A 120 3.25 -10.41 -15.72
CA ILE A 120 4.35 -9.45 -15.80
C ILE A 120 5.49 -9.86 -14.87
N ILE A 121 5.19 -10.12 -13.60
CA ILE A 121 6.20 -10.44 -12.58
C ILE A 121 6.90 -11.77 -12.89
N LYS A 122 6.16 -12.80 -13.30
CA LYS A 122 6.75 -14.09 -13.70
C LYS A 122 7.65 -13.98 -14.93
N ALA A 123 7.29 -13.10 -15.87
CA ALA A 123 8.07 -12.91 -17.09
C ALA A 123 9.35 -12.08 -16.88
N SER A 124 9.41 -11.25 -15.84
CA SER A 124 10.46 -10.24 -15.66
C SER A 124 11.31 -10.42 -14.40
N SER A 125 10.98 -11.38 -13.54
CA SER A 125 11.70 -11.61 -12.27
C SER A 125 11.70 -13.07 -11.86
N ASN A 126 12.62 -13.42 -10.95
CA ASN A 126 12.72 -14.71 -10.30
C ASN A 126 12.27 -14.61 -8.82
N GLU A 127 12.13 -15.74 -8.14
CA GLU A 127 11.90 -15.75 -6.69
C GLU A 127 13.00 -14.99 -5.96
N ASN A 128 12.63 -14.27 -4.90
CA ASN A 128 13.50 -13.38 -4.11
C ASN A 128 14.02 -12.13 -4.82
N ASP A 129 13.72 -11.91 -6.10
CA ASP A 129 14.01 -10.63 -6.75
C ASP A 129 13.17 -9.50 -6.13
N LEU A 130 13.63 -8.26 -6.31
CA LEU A 130 12.95 -7.07 -5.82
C LEU A 130 12.05 -6.48 -6.92
N VAL A 131 10.76 -6.36 -6.63
CA VAL A 131 9.76 -5.70 -7.47
C VAL A 131 9.47 -4.32 -6.91
N LEU A 132 9.58 -3.28 -7.74
CA LEU A 132 9.28 -1.90 -7.39
C LEU A 132 8.04 -1.41 -8.13
N ASP A 133 7.09 -0.80 -7.39
CA ASP A 133 5.94 -0.09 -7.95
C ASP A 133 5.79 1.29 -7.28
N CYS A 134 6.10 2.35 -8.03
CA CYS A 134 6.09 3.73 -7.54
C CYS A 134 4.69 4.36 -7.49
N PHE A 135 3.65 3.68 -8.00
CA PHE A 135 2.27 4.16 -8.08
C PHE A 135 1.31 3.04 -7.73
N CYS A 136 1.43 2.52 -6.51
CA CYS A 136 0.84 1.25 -6.13
C CYS A 136 -0.69 1.18 -6.20
N GLY A 137 -1.38 2.31 -6.09
CA GLY A 137 -2.82 2.36 -6.08
C GLY A 137 -3.45 1.35 -5.13
N SER A 138 -4.12 0.34 -5.68
CA SER A 138 -4.74 -0.74 -4.90
C SER A 138 -3.77 -1.78 -4.33
N GLY A 139 -2.45 -1.65 -4.58
CA GLY A 139 -1.42 -2.59 -4.12
C GLY A 139 -1.44 -3.95 -4.80
N THR A 140 -1.95 -4.05 -6.04
CA THR A 140 -2.00 -5.33 -6.76
C THR A 140 -0.61 -5.90 -6.99
N THR A 141 0.35 -5.05 -7.40
CA THR A 141 1.74 -5.45 -7.64
C THR A 141 2.37 -6.07 -6.40
N ALA A 142 2.25 -5.40 -5.24
CA ALA A 142 2.82 -5.90 -3.98
C ALA A 142 2.16 -7.22 -3.55
N ALA A 143 0.83 -7.33 -3.65
CA ALA A 143 0.11 -8.54 -3.29
C ALA A 143 0.48 -9.75 -4.18
N VAL A 144 0.68 -9.52 -5.47
CA VAL A 144 1.10 -10.59 -6.40
C VAL A 144 2.57 -10.93 -6.21
N ALA A 145 3.44 -9.95 -6.01
CA ALA A 145 4.86 -10.18 -5.71
C ALA A 145 5.01 -11.04 -4.44
N GLU A 146 4.28 -10.71 -3.37
CA GLU A 146 4.22 -11.49 -2.13
C GLU A 146 3.81 -12.95 -2.39
N LYS A 147 2.70 -13.17 -3.10
CA LYS A 147 2.20 -14.51 -3.45
C LYS A 147 3.20 -15.34 -4.27
N LEU A 148 4.02 -14.68 -5.07
CA LEU A 148 5.03 -15.30 -5.92
C LEU A 148 6.41 -15.43 -5.26
N GLY A 149 6.55 -15.08 -3.99
CA GLY A 149 7.83 -15.13 -3.26
C GLY A 149 8.87 -14.12 -3.74
N ARG A 150 8.42 -12.96 -4.24
CA ARG A 150 9.28 -11.82 -4.57
C ARG A 150 9.28 -10.84 -3.42
N ARG A 151 10.41 -10.17 -3.19
CA ARG A 151 10.46 -8.99 -2.33
C ARG A 151 9.84 -7.81 -3.07
N TRP A 152 9.27 -6.87 -2.35
CA TRP A 152 8.64 -5.73 -2.99
C TRP A 152 8.86 -4.43 -2.21
N ILE A 153 8.92 -3.33 -2.95
CA ILE A 153 8.82 -1.96 -2.45
C ILE A 153 7.72 -1.30 -3.25
N THR A 154 6.81 -0.66 -2.57
CA THR A 154 5.72 0.04 -3.25
C THR A 154 5.45 1.38 -2.58
N CYS A 155 5.08 2.39 -3.36
CA CYS A 155 4.76 3.72 -2.85
C CYS A 155 3.57 4.34 -3.58
N ASP A 156 2.95 5.29 -2.91
CA ASP A 156 1.88 6.11 -3.48
C ASP A 156 1.80 7.43 -2.73
N LEU A 157 1.31 8.47 -3.37
CA LEU A 157 1.04 9.77 -2.75
C LEU A 157 -0.26 9.75 -1.94
N GLY A 158 -1.23 8.98 -2.40
CA GLY A 158 -2.56 8.92 -1.81
C GLY A 158 -2.61 8.08 -0.53
N ARG A 159 -2.98 8.67 0.59
CA ARG A 159 -3.18 7.94 1.86
C ARG A 159 -4.18 6.80 1.73
N PHE A 160 -5.25 7.03 0.96
CA PHE A 160 -6.25 6.00 0.66
C PHE A 160 -5.68 4.81 -0.11
N ALA A 161 -4.76 5.07 -1.08
CA ALA A 161 -4.05 4.01 -1.80
C ALA A 161 -3.19 3.17 -0.85
N ILE A 162 -2.37 3.82 -0.01
CA ILE A 162 -1.54 3.15 0.99
C ILE A 162 -2.37 2.34 1.99
N HIS A 163 -3.49 2.90 2.47
CA HIS A 163 -4.40 2.17 3.36
C HIS A 163 -5.00 0.93 2.68
N THR A 164 -5.46 1.09 1.43
CA THR A 164 -6.02 0.00 0.63
C THR A 164 -4.99 -1.10 0.38
N ALA A 165 -3.76 -0.74 -0.01
CA ALA A 165 -2.65 -1.68 -0.22
C ALA A 165 -2.30 -2.42 1.09
N ARG A 166 -2.23 -1.70 2.22
CA ARG A 166 -2.01 -2.30 3.56
C ARG A 166 -3.09 -3.33 3.88
N LYS A 167 -4.37 -3.00 3.75
CA LYS A 167 -5.48 -3.94 4.00
C LYS A 167 -5.39 -5.18 3.12
N ARG A 168 -5.07 -4.99 1.84
CA ARG A 168 -4.91 -6.09 0.89
C ARG A 168 -3.80 -7.04 1.33
N LEU A 169 -2.64 -6.51 1.68
CA LEU A 169 -1.50 -7.29 2.15
C LEU A 169 -1.81 -8.03 3.46
N LEU A 170 -2.39 -7.34 4.45
CA LEU A 170 -2.80 -7.96 5.71
C LEU A 170 -3.88 -9.04 5.56
N SER A 171 -4.65 -8.99 4.46
CA SER A 171 -5.65 -10.02 4.12
C SER A 171 -5.04 -11.21 3.35
N THR A 172 -3.76 -11.13 2.96
CA THR A 172 -3.04 -12.20 2.26
C THR A 172 -2.55 -13.23 3.28
N ALA A 173 -2.81 -14.51 3.02
CA ALA A 173 -2.34 -15.57 3.89
C ALA A 173 -0.80 -15.63 3.92
N ASN A 174 -0.22 -15.77 5.11
CA ASN A 174 1.22 -15.88 5.34
C ASN A 174 2.04 -14.70 4.80
N VAL A 175 1.46 -13.49 4.78
CA VAL A 175 2.19 -12.28 4.40
C VAL A 175 3.42 -12.09 5.28
N GLN A 176 4.58 -11.80 4.67
CA GLN A 176 5.79 -11.48 5.41
C GLN A 176 5.65 -10.14 6.13
N PRO A 177 6.31 -9.95 7.28
CA PRO A 177 6.34 -8.66 7.96
C PRO A 177 6.80 -7.54 7.03
N PHE A 178 6.09 -6.42 7.04
CA PHE A 178 6.42 -5.25 6.22
C PHE A 178 6.26 -3.95 7.01
N VAL A 179 6.95 -2.90 6.56
CA VAL A 179 6.93 -1.57 7.18
C VAL A 179 6.22 -0.58 6.27
N VAL A 180 5.39 0.27 6.84
CA VAL A 180 4.80 1.42 6.16
C VAL A 180 5.51 2.67 6.64
N GLN A 181 6.17 3.39 5.73
CA GLN A 181 6.94 4.60 6.03
C GLN A 181 6.27 5.83 5.44
N ASN A 182 6.31 6.93 6.18
CA ASN A 182 5.92 8.25 5.70
C ASN A 182 7.19 9.07 5.42
N LEU A 183 7.42 9.42 4.17
CA LEU A 183 8.58 10.19 3.73
C LEU A 183 8.30 11.71 3.69
N GLY A 184 7.12 12.14 4.09
CA GLY A 184 6.67 13.53 4.01
C GLY A 184 7.62 14.54 4.68
N LYS A 185 8.34 14.15 5.72
CA LYS A 185 9.34 15.02 6.35
C LYS A 185 10.42 15.46 5.37
N TYR A 186 11.00 14.54 4.61
CA TYR A 186 12.06 14.84 3.63
C TYR A 186 11.53 15.65 2.47
N GLU A 187 10.34 15.35 1.99
CA GLU A 187 9.66 16.12 0.96
C GLU A 187 9.44 17.57 1.40
N ARG A 188 8.97 17.77 2.64
CA ARG A 188 8.74 19.10 3.20
C ARG A 188 10.01 19.93 3.39
N GLN A 189 11.11 19.30 3.82
CA GLN A 189 12.41 19.95 3.97
C GLN A 189 12.96 20.41 2.61
N LEU A 190 12.85 19.56 1.60
CA LEU A 190 13.28 19.90 0.23
C LEU A 190 12.45 21.07 -0.31
N TRP A 191 11.13 20.95 -0.24
CA TRP A 191 10.20 22.02 -0.64
C TRP A 191 10.48 23.34 0.08
N GLN A 192 10.71 23.31 1.38
CA GLN A 192 11.01 24.52 2.16
C GLN A 192 12.28 25.22 1.65
N THR A 193 13.31 24.44 1.32
CA THR A 193 14.57 24.97 0.81
C THR A 193 14.41 25.55 -0.60
N GLU A 194 13.65 24.90 -1.46
CA GLU A 194 13.38 25.33 -2.83
C GLU A 194 12.51 26.59 -2.87
N GLU A 195 11.45 26.67 -2.05
CA GLU A 195 10.48 27.76 -2.04
C GLU A 195 11.04 29.04 -1.37
N PHE A 196 11.78 28.89 -0.26
CA PHE A 196 12.17 30.03 0.60
C PHE A 196 13.68 30.28 0.65
N GLY A 197 14.50 29.47 0.00
CA GLY A 197 15.96 29.56 0.00
C GLY A 197 16.63 29.05 1.29
N ALA A 198 17.95 29.12 1.34
CA ALA A 198 18.76 28.49 2.40
C ALA A 198 19.08 29.42 3.61
N ASN A 199 18.60 30.65 3.63
CA ASN A 199 18.86 31.56 4.75
C ASN A 199 17.95 31.23 5.94
N ALA A 200 18.48 30.62 6.97
CA ALA A 200 17.74 30.09 8.11
C ALA A 200 16.87 31.11 8.85
N ALA A 201 17.32 32.36 8.99
CA ALA A 201 16.55 33.38 9.71
C ALA A 201 15.34 33.91 8.92
N ALA A 202 15.49 34.05 7.60
CA ALA A 202 14.42 34.44 6.70
C ALA A 202 13.46 33.28 6.40
N LEU A 203 13.98 32.09 6.36
CA LEU A 203 13.26 30.88 6.00
C LEU A 203 12.06 30.60 6.93
N ILE A 204 12.26 30.64 8.25
CA ILE A 204 11.18 30.42 9.22
C ILE A 204 10.10 31.47 9.08
N LYS A 205 10.49 32.75 8.98
CA LYS A 205 9.51 33.86 8.85
C LYS A 205 8.73 33.78 7.54
N ASN A 206 9.41 33.52 6.43
CA ASN A 206 8.79 33.36 5.12
C ASN A 206 7.83 32.17 5.08
N TYR A 207 8.26 31.05 5.59
CA TYR A 207 7.42 29.85 5.73
C TYR A 207 6.17 30.12 6.58
N THR A 208 6.34 30.72 7.76
CA THR A 208 5.22 31.02 8.65
C THR A 208 4.22 31.93 7.98
N ASN A 209 4.68 33.07 7.37
CA ASN A 209 3.81 33.96 6.65
C ASN A 209 3.11 33.35 5.46
N PHE A 210 3.80 32.42 4.76
CA PHE A 210 3.23 31.69 3.66
C PHE A 210 2.06 30.81 4.12
N ILE A 211 2.25 30.00 5.17
CA ILE A 211 1.17 29.18 5.74
C ILE A 211 0.01 30.03 6.23
N LEU A 212 0.29 31.13 6.94
CA LEU A 212 -0.75 32.06 7.42
C LEU A 212 -1.58 32.66 6.28
N SER A 213 -0.96 32.98 5.14
CA SER A 213 -1.66 33.54 3.98
C SER A 213 -2.70 32.53 3.40
N PHE A 214 -2.36 31.26 3.29
CA PHE A 214 -3.29 30.21 2.86
C PHE A 214 -4.33 29.86 3.93
N TYR A 215 -3.96 29.96 5.19
CA TYR A 215 -4.92 29.83 6.30
C TYR A 215 -5.84 31.03 6.45
N HIS A 216 -5.60 32.11 5.71
CA HIS A 216 -6.31 33.40 5.81
C HIS A 216 -6.22 34.00 7.20
N ALA A 217 -5.06 33.93 7.82
CA ALA A 217 -4.76 34.56 9.10
C ALA A 217 -3.89 35.83 8.92
N GLN A 218 -4.13 36.83 9.72
CA GLN A 218 -3.30 38.06 9.75
C GLN A 218 -2.04 37.78 10.58
N PRO A 219 -0.82 38.07 10.08
CA PRO A 219 0.40 37.89 10.85
C PRO A 219 0.42 38.75 12.12
N LEU A 220 0.99 38.16 13.18
CA LEU A 220 1.30 38.87 14.43
C LEU A 220 2.82 38.96 14.57
N ASP A 221 3.34 40.14 14.91
CA ASP A 221 4.76 40.37 15.18
C ASP A 221 5.02 40.52 16.69
N GLY A 222 6.24 40.20 17.10
CA GLY A 222 6.68 40.38 18.49
C GLY A 222 6.46 39.19 19.41
N PHE A 223 6.00 38.07 18.88
CA PHE A 223 5.79 36.80 19.60
C PHE A 223 6.65 35.68 19.05
N VAL A 224 6.97 34.73 19.90
CA VAL A 224 7.75 33.55 19.52
C VAL A 224 6.85 32.40 19.08
N TRP A 225 5.71 32.22 19.74
CA TRP A 225 4.79 31.11 19.54
C TRP A 225 3.45 31.50 18.93
N LEU A 226 3.12 32.81 18.94
CA LEU A 226 1.85 33.33 18.44
C LEU A 226 2.10 34.04 17.11
N HIS A 227 1.80 33.39 16.02
CA HIS A 227 2.23 33.81 14.68
C HIS A 227 1.19 34.59 13.90
N GLY A 228 -0.10 34.42 14.23
CA GLY A 228 -1.17 35.08 13.49
C GLY A 228 -2.49 35.16 14.24
N LEU A 229 -3.47 35.85 13.63
CA LEU A 229 -4.84 35.99 14.14
C LEU A 229 -5.85 35.69 13.04
N LYS A 230 -6.85 34.88 13.34
CA LYS A 230 -7.96 34.52 12.44
C LYS A 230 -9.28 34.43 13.21
N GLY A 231 -10.26 35.27 12.86
CA GLY A 231 -11.60 35.24 13.48
C GLY A 231 -11.59 35.37 15.02
N GLY A 232 -10.67 36.15 15.58
CA GLY A 232 -10.50 36.30 17.03
C GLY A 232 -9.73 35.15 17.71
N ARG A 233 -9.26 34.16 16.97
CA ARG A 233 -8.41 33.07 17.46
C ARG A 233 -6.95 33.33 17.10
N VAL A 234 -6.07 33.04 18.01
CA VAL A 234 -4.61 33.11 17.76
C VAL A 234 -4.16 31.89 16.98
N VAL A 235 -3.19 32.09 16.10
CA VAL A 235 -2.68 31.02 15.24
C VAL A 235 -1.21 30.74 15.54
N HIS A 236 -0.88 29.49 15.80
CA HIS A 236 0.49 28.99 15.83
C HIS A 236 0.75 28.15 14.56
N VAL A 237 1.91 28.31 13.96
CA VAL A 237 2.37 27.50 12.83
C VAL A 237 3.54 26.62 13.29
N GLY A 238 3.36 25.32 13.28
CA GLY A 238 4.38 24.34 13.65
C GLY A 238 5.51 24.24 12.64
N ALA A 239 6.63 23.68 13.07
CA ALA A 239 7.81 23.51 12.23
C ALA A 239 7.55 22.56 11.04
N VAL A 240 8.34 22.73 9.96
CA VAL A 240 8.23 21.91 8.75
C VAL A 240 8.70 20.47 9.00
N ASP A 241 9.74 20.30 9.80
CA ASP A 241 10.51 19.08 9.96
C ASP A 241 10.33 18.38 11.31
N ALA A 242 9.54 18.95 12.20
CA ALA A 242 9.25 18.38 13.50
C ALA A 242 7.74 18.34 13.78
N PRO A 243 7.24 17.33 14.49
CA PRO A 243 5.87 17.32 14.96
C PRO A 243 5.66 18.40 16.03
N VAL A 244 4.47 18.97 16.09
CA VAL A 244 4.05 19.80 17.21
C VAL A 244 3.98 18.92 18.47
N THR A 245 4.63 19.34 19.55
CA THR A 245 4.77 18.57 20.79
C THR A 245 3.92 19.14 21.94
N LEU A 246 3.76 18.38 23.01
CA LEU A 246 3.11 18.87 24.25
C LEU A 246 3.88 20.05 24.86
N ALA A 247 5.22 20.08 24.72
CA ALA A 247 6.07 21.18 25.16
C ALA A 247 5.76 22.47 24.38
N ASP A 248 5.53 22.35 23.06
CA ASP A 248 5.13 23.50 22.22
C ASP A 248 3.78 24.04 22.65
N VAL A 249 2.79 23.18 22.84
CA VAL A 249 1.45 23.57 23.32
C VAL A 249 1.52 24.29 24.68
N LYS A 250 2.36 23.82 25.57
CA LYS A 250 2.58 24.47 26.86
C LYS A 250 3.20 25.86 26.68
N SER A 251 4.20 25.98 25.81
CA SER A 251 4.86 27.25 25.51
C SER A 251 3.91 28.26 24.85
N ILE A 252 3.10 27.80 23.90
CA ILE A 252 2.03 28.57 23.25
C ILE A 252 1.03 29.08 24.30
N SER A 253 0.56 28.22 25.18
CA SER A 253 -0.41 28.57 26.22
C SER A 253 0.14 29.61 27.22
N ILE A 254 1.41 29.45 27.62
CA ILE A 254 2.09 30.41 28.54
C ILE A 254 2.23 31.75 27.87
N GLU A 255 2.68 31.80 26.61
CA GLU A 255 2.84 33.09 25.90
C GLU A 255 1.49 33.78 25.70
N TRP A 256 0.46 33.03 25.36
CA TRP A 256 -0.91 33.54 25.24
C TRP A 256 -1.42 34.11 26.55
N GLN A 257 -1.30 33.39 27.67
CA GLN A 257 -1.74 33.87 28.98
C GLN A 257 -1.04 35.15 29.42
N LYS A 258 0.28 35.26 29.15
CA LYS A 258 1.06 36.43 29.53
C LYS A 258 0.68 37.68 28.75
N ASN A 259 0.38 37.56 27.47
CA ASN A 259 0.28 38.69 26.57
C ASN A 259 -1.15 39.03 26.16
N LEU A 260 -2.01 38.05 25.95
CA LEU A 260 -3.34 38.23 25.37
C LEU A 260 -4.48 37.79 26.30
N GLY A 261 -4.24 36.88 27.22
CA GLY A 261 -5.26 36.33 28.11
C GLY A 261 -5.85 37.35 29.10
N ARG A 262 -5.19 38.50 29.29
CA ARG A 262 -5.66 39.58 30.15
C ARG A 262 -6.39 40.72 29.41
N SER A 263 -6.30 40.78 28.09
CA SER A 263 -6.78 41.93 27.30
C SER A 263 -8.17 41.77 26.69
N GLY A 264 -8.81 40.62 26.83
CA GLY A 264 -10.18 40.35 26.33
C GLY A 264 -10.34 40.42 24.78
N ALA A 265 -9.26 40.64 24.05
CA ALA A 265 -9.28 40.90 22.61
C ALA A 265 -9.31 39.64 21.74
N ALA A 266 -9.01 38.48 22.29
CA ALA A 266 -9.08 37.21 21.58
C ALA A 266 -10.13 36.31 22.23
N ASN A 267 -11.03 35.73 21.44
CA ASN A 267 -12.03 34.80 21.87
C ASN A 267 -11.38 33.47 22.39
N ASN A 268 -10.68 33.52 23.49
CA ASN A 268 -10.15 32.41 24.26
C ASN A 268 -9.73 31.12 23.48
N GLY A 269 -9.32 31.30 22.22
CA GLY A 269 -9.02 30.15 21.38
C GLY A 269 -7.70 30.26 20.64
N ILE A 270 -7.03 29.13 20.46
CA ILE A 270 -5.79 29.01 19.71
C ILE A 270 -5.94 27.92 18.66
N ASP A 271 -5.59 28.22 17.41
CA ASP A 271 -5.47 27.27 16.32
C ASP A 271 -4.01 26.90 16.15
N VAL A 272 -3.67 25.65 16.39
CA VAL A 272 -2.32 25.12 16.27
C VAL A 272 -2.22 24.37 14.94
N LEU A 273 -1.55 24.97 13.97
CA LEU A 273 -1.32 24.39 12.65
C LEU A 273 -0.07 23.50 12.70
N GLY A 274 -0.14 22.29 12.17
CA GLY A 274 1.01 21.38 12.13
C GLY A 274 0.95 20.42 10.93
N TRP A 275 2.11 20.07 10.41
CA TRP A 275 2.25 18.98 9.45
C TRP A 275 2.08 17.63 10.09
N GLU A 276 2.58 17.50 11.29
CA GLU A 276 2.53 16.33 12.14
C GLU A 276 2.35 16.78 13.59
N PHE A 277 1.73 15.94 14.37
CA PHE A 277 1.53 16.20 15.78
C PHE A 277 2.13 15.03 16.56
N ALA A 278 2.87 15.38 17.60
CA ALA A 278 3.38 14.36 18.50
C ALA A 278 2.20 13.69 19.20
N PHE A 279 2.40 12.47 19.44
CA PHE A 279 1.57 11.45 19.89
C PHE A 279 0.72 11.74 21.15
N GLU A 280 1.24 12.54 22.08
CA GLU A 280 0.61 12.83 23.38
C GLU A 280 -0.38 14.01 23.32
N ILE A 281 -0.49 14.70 22.18
CA ILE A 281 -1.13 16.02 22.08
C ILE A 281 -2.64 15.97 22.24
N ASN A 282 -3.33 14.95 21.73
CA ASN A 282 -4.76 15.10 21.51
C ASN A 282 -5.62 15.26 22.76
N GLU A 283 -5.38 14.51 23.83
CA GLU A 283 -6.22 14.58 25.01
C GLU A 283 -5.56 15.34 26.15
N THR A 284 -4.29 15.03 26.41
CA THR A 284 -3.54 15.65 27.51
C THR A 284 -3.36 17.15 27.26
N ALA A 285 -3.08 17.56 26.02
CA ALA A 285 -2.95 18.95 25.66
C ALA A 285 -4.29 19.70 25.71
N ARG A 286 -5.38 19.09 25.24
CA ARG A 286 -6.73 19.67 25.34
C ARG A 286 -7.18 19.79 26.80
N GLN A 287 -6.87 18.81 27.64
CA GLN A 287 -7.20 18.83 29.05
C GLN A 287 -6.40 19.91 29.80
N GLN A 288 -5.09 20.01 29.58
CA GLN A 288 -4.26 21.06 30.16
C GLN A 288 -4.66 22.46 29.68
N ALA A 289 -5.06 22.61 28.44
CA ALA A 289 -5.55 23.87 27.91
C ALA A 289 -6.93 24.22 28.47
N ALA A 290 -7.81 23.25 28.65
CA ALA A 290 -9.12 23.46 29.28
C ALA A 290 -8.97 23.88 30.75
N GLU A 291 -8.02 23.30 31.49
CA GLU A 291 -7.65 23.74 32.86
C GLU A 291 -7.13 25.19 32.87
N ALA A 292 -6.53 25.65 31.76
CA ALA A 292 -6.06 27.01 31.55
C ALA A 292 -7.11 27.94 30.92
N ASN A 293 -8.34 27.50 30.74
CA ASN A 293 -9.41 28.19 29.99
C ASN A 293 -9.06 28.58 28.54
N VAL A 294 -8.28 27.76 27.84
CA VAL A 294 -7.89 27.96 26.45
C VAL A 294 -8.56 26.93 25.59
N ASP A 295 -9.36 27.35 24.61
CA ASP A 295 -9.90 26.45 23.58
C ASP A 295 -8.84 26.21 22.48
N LEU A 296 -8.26 25.01 22.47
CA LEU A 296 -7.26 24.58 21.46
C LEU A 296 -7.91 23.79 20.35
N ARG A 297 -7.55 24.16 19.10
CA ARG A 297 -7.80 23.36 17.90
C ARG A 297 -6.49 22.95 17.28
N PHE A 298 -6.36 21.67 16.96
CA PHE A 298 -5.22 21.13 16.23
C PHE A 298 -5.63 20.95 14.77
N ILE A 299 -4.92 21.64 13.89
CA ILE A 299 -5.29 21.76 12.49
C ILE A 299 -4.14 21.24 11.63
N GLN A 300 -4.45 20.26 10.80
CA GLN A 300 -3.49 19.67 9.87
C GLN A 300 -3.19 20.65 8.73
N ILE A 301 -1.90 20.92 8.50
CA ILE A 301 -1.43 21.55 7.27
C ILE A 301 -1.51 20.50 6.16
N PRO A 302 -2.29 20.74 5.10
CA PRO A 302 -2.49 19.75 4.05
C PRO A 302 -1.24 19.57 3.19
N ARG A 303 -1.01 18.33 2.72
CA ARG A 303 0.13 18.03 1.86
C ARG A 303 0.08 18.75 0.52
N GLU A 304 -1.11 19.07 0.04
CA GLU A 304 -1.39 19.84 -1.17
C GLU A 304 -0.70 21.22 -1.16
N MET A 305 -0.31 21.71 0.03
CA MET A 305 0.54 22.91 0.16
C MET A 305 1.89 22.80 -0.55
N LEU A 306 2.40 21.57 -0.75
CA LEU A 306 3.67 21.31 -1.45
C LEU A 306 3.50 21.39 -2.98
N GLU A 307 2.27 21.40 -3.48
CA GLU A 307 1.95 21.32 -4.90
C GLU A 307 1.56 22.67 -5.49
N ASP A 308 2.38 23.20 -6.39
CA ASP A 308 2.11 24.46 -7.09
C ASP A 308 0.73 24.52 -7.77
N LYS A 309 0.32 23.38 -8.34
CA LYS A 309 -0.97 23.31 -9.03
C LYS A 309 -2.14 23.47 -8.07
N ALA A 310 -2.12 22.78 -6.94
CA ALA A 310 -3.17 22.84 -5.93
C ALA A 310 -3.24 24.27 -5.31
N ARG A 311 -2.08 24.88 -5.02
CA ARG A 311 -2.01 26.26 -4.52
C ARG A 311 -2.63 27.27 -5.51
N LYS A 312 -2.33 27.14 -6.81
CA LYS A 312 -2.87 28.03 -7.86
C LYS A 312 -4.35 27.82 -8.12
N GLN A 313 -4.87 26.63 -7.91
CA GLN A 313 -6.29 26.30 -8.08
C GLN A 313 -7.13 26.62 -6.84
N GLY A 314 -6.50 26.90 -5.70
CA GLY A 314 -7.19 27.17 -4.43
C GLY A 314 -7.70 25.89 -3.74
N ASP A 315 -7.18 24.73 -4.12
CA ASP A 315 -7.56 23.44 -3.55
C ASP A 315 -6.79 23.12 -2.26
N ILE A 316 -6.53 24.14 -1.45
CA ILE A 316 -5.85 24.01 -0.16
C ILE A 316 -6.85 24.09 0.98
N HIS A 317 -6.98 22.98 1.68
CA HIS A 317 -7.95 22.86 2.76
C HIS A 317 -7.29 22.43 4.06
N PHE A 318 -7.38 23.27 5.07
CA PHE A 318 -6.93 22.95 6.43
C PHE A 318 -8.06 22.27 7.20
N TYR A 319 -7.78 21.17 7.86
CA TYR A 319 -8.79 20.38 8.56
C TYR A 319 -8.40 20.09 10.02
N GLU A 320 -9.38 20.15 10.90
CA GLU A 320 -9.18 19.81 12.30
C GLU A 320 -8.85 18.31 12.43
N MET A 321 -7.92 17.98 13.32
CA MET A 321 -7.54 16.58 13.56
C MET A 321 -8.69 15.77 14.12
N ALA A 322 -8.79 14.53 13.65
CA ALA A 322 -9.67 13.53 14.23
C ALA A 322 -9.35 13.29 15.71
N ALA A 323 -10.36 13.06 16.51
CA ALA A 323 -10.21 12.72 17.92
C ALA A 323 -10.67 11.27 18.19
N LEU A 324 -9.83 10.51 18.91
CA LEU A 324 -10.09 9.12 19.28
C LEU A 324 -10.21 9.00 20.80
N SER A 325 -11.33 8.46 21.27
CA SER A 325 -11.54 8.14 22.68
C SER A 325 -11.40 6.63 22.91
N VAL A 326 -10.54 6.28 23.87
CA VAL A 326 -10.26 4.89 24.24
C VAL A 326 -10.39 4.75 25.74
N GLU A 327 -11.23 3.85 26.22
CA GLU A 327 -11.27 3.41 27.60
C GLU A 327 -10.40 2.18 27.78
N HIS A 328 -9.78 2.08 28.95
CA HIS A 328 -9.03 0.90 29.33
C HIS A 328 -9.40 0.41 30.73
N LYS A 329 -9.28 -0.87 30.94
CA LYS A 329 -9.42 -1.53 32.25
C LYS A 329 -8.30 -2.53 32.40
N VAL A 330 -7.65 -2.49 33.56
CA VAL A 330 -6.62 -3.47 33.93
C VAL A 330 -7.16 -4.34 35.05
N LYS A 331 -7.05 -5.65 34.90
CA LYS A 331 -7.37 -6.62 35.91
C LYS A 331 -6.22 -7.63 36.00
N GLN A 332 -5.45 -7.54 37.09
CA GLN A 332 -4.18 -8.28 37.19
C GLN A 332 -3.26 -7.92 36.01
N ARG A 333 -2.94 -8.89 35.16
CA ARG A 333 -2.10 -8.69 33.95
C ARG A 333 -2.89 -8.60 32.64
N GLU A 334 -4.21 -8.57 32.72
CA GLU A 334 -5.09 -8.46 31.58
C GLU A 334 -5.49 -7.00 31.37
N LEU A 335 -5.14 -6.45 30.21
CA LEU A 335 -5.58 -5.16 29.71
C LEU A 335 -6.76 -5.35 28.78
N THR A 336 -7.86 -4.67 29.04
CA THR A 336 -8.99 -4.53 28.12
C THR A 336 -9.00 -3.11 27.56
N LEU A 337 -9.00 -2.97 26.26
CA LEU A 337 -9.15 -1.70 25.53
C LEU A 337 -10.49 -1.65 24.82
N LYS A 338 -11.16 -0.50 24.88
CA LYS A 338 -12.43 -0.27 24.20
C LYS A 338 -12.43 1.10 23.54
N LEU A 339 -12.72 1.14 22.23
CA LEU A 339 -13.02 2.38 21.52
C LEU A 339 -14.39 2.87 21.98
N THR A 340 -14.50 4.12 22.39
CA THR A 340 -15.75 4.69 22.93
C THR A 340 -16.27 5.85 22.10
N ASN A 341 -15.40 6.55 21.37
CA ASN A 341 -15.81 7.60 20.45
C ASN A 341 -14.72 7.85 19.39
N PHE A 342 -15.13 8.32 18.23
CA PHE A 342 -14.26 8.80 17.17
C PHE A 342 -14.93 9.99 16.48
N ILE A 343 -14.24 11.12 16.44
CA ILE A 343 -14.67 12.33 15.77
C ILE A 343 -13.86 12.46 14.50
N ALA A 344 -14.50 12.19 13.35
CA ALA A 344 -13.86 12.40 12.06
C ALA A 344 -13.85 13.89 11.67
N PRO A 345 -12.82 14.39 10.96
CA PRO A 345 -12.82 15.72 10.38
C PRO A 345 -13.83 15.76 9.23
N LEU A 346 -14.99 16.37 9.49
CA LEU A 346 -16.13 16.33 8.56
C LEU A 346 -16.11 17.41 7.48
N GLU A 347 -15.25 18.39 7.58
CA GLU A 347 -15.29 19.62 6.76
C GLU A 347 -15.24 19.34 5.25
N TYR A 348 -14.56 18.27 4.84
CA TYR A 348 -14.37 17.90 3.42
C TYR A 348 -15.10 16.63 2.99
N VAL A 349 -15.89 16.06 3.88
CA VAL A 349 -16.72 14.92 3.52
C VAL A 349 -17.97 15.42 2.78
N PRO A 350 -18.30 14.94 1.58
CA PRO A 350 -19.51 15.30 0.86
C PRO A 350 -20.74 15.13 1.73
N GLN A 351 -21.68 16.07 1.64
CA GLN A 351 -22.85 16.11 2.53
C GLN A 351 -23.72 14.86 2.43
N ASP A 352 -23.80 14.26 1.25
CA ASP A 352 -24.52 13.01 1.01
C ASP A 352 -23.84 11.81 1.69
N VAL A 353 -22.54 11.83 1.88
CA VAL A 353 -21.78 10.82 2.64
C VAL A 353 -21.99 11.02 4.12
N ARG A 354 -21.89 12.29 4.61
CA ARG A 354 -22.12 12.63 6.02
C ARG A 354 -23.53 12.19 6.46
N ALA A 355 -24.54 12.44 5.65
CA ALA A 355 -25.93 12.08 5.97
C ALA A 355 -26.15 10.57 6.11
N LYS A 356 -25.31 9.74 5.48
CA LYS A 356 -25.41 8.27 5.55
C LYS A 356 -24.68 7.68 6.77
N ILE A 357 -23.75 8.40 7.36
CA ILE A 357 -22.94 7.93 8.49
C ILE A 357 -23.48 8.53 9.78
N THR A 358 -24.34 7.81 10.46
CA THR A 358 -25.03 8.26 11.68
C THR A 358 -24.33 7.84 12.97
N LYS A 359 -23.42 6.89 12.90
CA LYS A 359 -22.69 6.34 14.05
C LYS A 359 -21.22 6.60 13.93
N TRP A 360 -20.58 6.99 15.01
CA TRP A 360 -19.15 7.31 15.02
C TRP A 360 -18.26 6.13 14.61
N GLU A 361 -18.62 4.92 15.02
CA GLU A 361 -17.86 3.72 14.65
C GLU A 361 -17.90 3.43 13.14
N ALA A 362 -18.89 3.96 12.42
CA ALA A 362 -18.97 3.78 10.97
C ALA A 362 -17.92 4.58 10.19
N TRP A 363 -17.30 5.58 10.81
CA TRP A 363 -16.16 6.29 10.23
C TRP A 363 -14.88 5.49 10.24
N ILE A 364 -14.75 4.50 11.13
CA ILE A 364 -13.54 3.70 11.28
C ILE A 364 -13.58 2.53 10.29
N ASP A 365 -12.54 2.41 9.49
CA ASP A 365 -12.37 1.27 8.57
C ASP A 365 -11.40 0.21 9.12
N TYR A 366 -10.43 0.65 9.90
CA TYR A 366 -9.39 -0.20 10.48
C TYR A 366 -8.96 0.35 11.83
N TRP A 367 -8.67 -0.53 12.80
CA TRP A 367 -7.92 -0.17 13.99
C TRP A 367 -7.01 -1.29 14.45
N ALA A 368 -5.92 -0.90 15.11
CA ALA A 368 -4.87 -1.80 15.55
C ALA A 368 -4.25 -1.33 16.86
N VAL A 369 -3.58 -2.23 17.54
CA VAL A 369 -2.92 -1.96 18.81
C VAL A 369 -1.50 -2.51 18.81
N ASP A 370 -0.59 -1.67 19.28
CA ASP A 370 0.73 -2.04 19.76
C ASP A 370 0.69 -1.99 21.29
N PHE A 371 0.81 -3.15 21.93
CA PHE A 371 0.68 -3.27 23.40
C PHE A 371 1.97 -2.94 24.16
N ASP A 372 3.07 -2.73 23.46
CA ASP A 372 4.37 -2.39 24.04
C ASP A 372 5.20 -1.49 23.14
N TYR A 373 4.61 -0.35 22.76
CA TYR A 373 5.22 0.62 21.87
C TYR A 373 6.51 1.20 22.43
N LYS A 374 7.60 1.18 21.65
CA LYS A 374 8.93 1.61 22.10
C LYS A 374 9.30 3.04 21.65
N GLY A 375 8.39 3.76 21.03
CA GLY A 375 8.60 5.16 20.64
C GLY A 375 9.14 5.37 19.23
N ASP A 376 9.34 4.31 18.44
CA ASP A 376 9.90 4.35 17.09
C ASP A 376 8.92 3.80 16.05
N THR A 377 8.73 2.51 16.02
CA THR A 377 7.92 1.81 15.02
C THR A 377 6.67 1.20 15.66
N PHE A 378 5.51 1.43 15.04
CA PHE A 378 4.26 0.79 15.47
C PHE A 378 4.27 -0.69 15.06
N HIS A 379 4.20 -1.58 16.03
CA HIS A 379 4.08 -3.02 15.83
C HIS A 379 2.61 -3.42 15.88
N ASN A 380 2.12 -3.94 14.78
CA ASN A 380 0.73 -4.33 14.64
C ASN A 380 0.48 -5.68 15.32
N GLN A 381 0.43 -5.69 16.66
CA GLN A 381 0.27 -6.91 17.46
C GLN A 381 -1.18 -7.41 17.49
N TRP A 382 -2.14 -6.52 17.33
CA TRP A 382 -3.54 -6.85 17.18
C TRP A 382 -4.20 -5.86 16.20
N GLN A 383 -5.19 -6.36 15.43
CA GLN A 383 -5.92 -5.53 14.47
C GLN A 383 -7.33 -6.03 14.22
N ASN A 384 -8.22 -5.12 13.88
CA ASN A 384 -9.55 -5.42 13.38
C ASN A 384 -9.93 -4.41 12.29
N TYR A 385 -10.53 -4.89 11.20
CA TYR A 385 -10.87 -4.05 10.04
C TYR A 385 -12.08 -4.57 9.29
N ARG A 386 -12.73 -3.67 8.56
CA ARG A 386 -13.91 -4.01 7.75
C ARG A 386 -13.50 -4.73 6.48
N THR A 387 -14.24 -5.77 6.17
CA THR A 387 -14.14 -6.50 4.91
C THR A 387 -15.53 -6.68 4.31
N ARG A 388 -15.62 -7.19 3.07
CA ARG A 388 -16.92 -7.55 2.48
C ARG A 388 -17.69 -8.60 3.30
N LYS A 389 -16.97 -9.51 3.95
CA LYS A 389 -17.54 -10.56 4.80
C LYS A 389 -17.82 -10.07 6.22
N GLN A 390 -16.90 -9.26 6.78
CA GLN A 390 -17.01 -8.70 8.12
C GLN A 390 -17.23 -7.19 8.04
N LYS A 391 -18.49 -6.78 7.99
CA LYS A 391 -18.88 -5.35 7.90
C LYS A 391 -18.86 -4.62 9.23
N LYS A 392 -18.90 -5.35 10.36
CA LYS A 392 -18.94 -4.79 11.71
C LYS A 392 -17.55 -4.88 12.34
N LEU A 393 -17.08 -3.76 12.91
CA LEU A 393 -15.85 -3.72 13.70
C LEU A 393 -16.10 -4.24 15.10
N GLU A 394 -15.13 -4.98 15.62
CA GLU A 394 -14.98 -5.23 17.05
C GLU A 394 -14.40 -3.97 17.68
N LEU A 395 -15.10 -3.38 18.63
CA LEU A 395 -14.69 -2.13 19.28
C LEU A 395 -13.89 -2.35 20.55
N GLN A 396 -13.57 -3.59 20.88
CA GLN A 396 -12.88 -3.97 22.09
C GLN A 396 -11.86 -5.07 21.80
N THR A 397 -10.73 -5.03 22.50
CA THR A 397 -9.73 -6.09 22.51
C THR A 397 -9.17 -6.30 23.89
N THR A 398 -8.56 -7.46 24.13
CA THR A 398 -7.89 -7.81 25.38
C THR A 398 -6.47 -8.30 25.11
N HIS A 399 -5.56 -8.01 26.05
CA HIS A 399 -4.18 -8.50 26.00
C HIS A 399 -3.72 -8.88 27.40
N ILE A 400 -2.97 -9.98 27.50
CA ILE A 400 -2.41 -10.46 28.75
C ILE A 400 -0.89 -10.28 28.69
N TYR A 401 -0.35 -9.53 29.64
CA TYR A 401 1.10 -9.30 29.73
C TYR A 401 1.79 -10.45 30.50
N ASP A 402 2.96 -10.83 30.03
CA ASP A 402 3.76 -11.88 30.65
C ASP A 402 4.34 -11.47 32.03
N ALA A 403 4.66 -10.19 32.20
CA ALA A 403 5.24 -9.62 33.41
C ALA A 403 4.49 -8.36 33.88
N PRO A 404 4.44 -8.07 35.18
CA PRO A 404 3.98 -6.78 35.68
C PRO A 404 4.97 -5.68 35.27
N GLY A 405 4.46 -4.49 34.95
CA GLY A 405 5.28 -3.37 34.55
C GLY A 405 4.47 -2.19 34.02
N THR A 406 5.18 -1.18 33.54
CA THR A 406 4.59 -0.03 32.85
C THR A 406 4.81 -0.16 31.36
N TYR A 407 3.74 -0.18 30.60
CA TYR A 407 3.73 -0.34 29.16
C TYR A 407 3.16 0.91 28.48
N LEU A 408 3.75 1.29 27.36
CA LEU A 408 3.15 2.28 26.45
C LEU A 408 2.32 1.52 25.43
N VAL A 409 1.02 1.73 25.44
CA VAL A 409 0.10 1.08 24.51
C VAL A 409 -0.34 2.07 23.46
N GLN A 410 -0.09 1.75 22.20
CA GLN A 410 -0.52 2.59 21.09
C GLN A 410 -1.73 2.02 20.36
N VAL A 411 -2.80 2.79 20.30
CA VAL A 411 -4.00 2.49 19.52
C VAL A 411 -3.98 3.35 18.25
N LYS A 412 -4.06 2.71 17.10
CA LYS A 412 -4.14 3.35 15.79
C LYS A 412 -5.49 3.08 15.14
N VAL A 413 -6.12 4.12 14.65
CA VAL A 413 -7.35 4.06 13.87
C VAL A 413 -7.09 4.65 12.49
N ILE A 414 -7.63 4.02 11.44
CA ILE A 414 -7.67 4.59 10.10
C ILE A 414 -9.12 4.74 9.69
N ASP A 415 -9.49 5.95 9.28
CA ASP A 415 -10.84 6.27 8.84
C ASP A 415 -11.12 5.85 7.40
N LEU A 416 -12.36 6.02 6.95
CA LEU A 416 -12.80 5.70 5.58
C LEU A 416 -12.07 6.52 4.50
N LEU A 417 -11.43 7.64 4.87
CA LEU A 417 -10.69 8.51 3.97
C LEU A 417 -9.20 8.15 3.91
N GLY A 418 -8.76 7.19 4.74
CA GLY A 418 -7.36 6.78 4.85
C GLY A 418 -6.53 7.63 5.81
N ASN A 419 -7.15 8.56 6.57
CA ASN A 419 -6.45 9.30 7.60
C ASN A 419 -6.20 8.41 8.80
N ASP A 420 -4.98 8.45 9.33
CA ASP A 420 -4.63 7.74 10.55
C ASP A 420 -4.70 8.67 11.77
N THR A 421 -5.24 8.13 12.85
CA THR A 421 -5.33 8.78 14.16
C THR A 421 -4.80 7.81 15.18
N THR A 422 -3.86 8.26 16.00
CA THR A 422 -3.25 7.42 17.04
C THR A 422 -3.52 7.96 18.42
N ARG A 423 -3.61 7.07 19.40
CA ARG A 423 -3.66 7.41 20.82
C ARG A 423 -2.74 6.50 21.63
N THR A 424 -1.92 7.07 22.51
CA THR A 424 -1.13 6.29 23.47
C THR A 424 -1.69 6.38 24.85
N LEU A 425 -1.54 5.29 25.51
CA LEU A 425 -1.93 5.09 26.88
C LEU A 425 -0.72 4.56 27.64
N LYS A 426 -0.44 5.14 28.82
CA LYS A 426 0.50 4.57 29.76
C LYS A 426 -0.27 3.65 30.69
N ILE A 427 0.03 2.37 30.66
CA ILE A 427 -0.68 1.30 31.37
C ILE A 427 0.25 0.68 32.41
N GLU A 428 -0.23 0.58 33.64
CA GLU A 428 0.43 -0.15 34.70
C GLU A 428 -0.32 -1.45 34.95
N VAL A 429 0.42 -2.57 34.92
CA VAL A 429 -0.13 -3.94 34.98
C VAL A 429 0.49 -4.70 36.16
#